data_4622118327892133d11d0b1c1d590d38
#
_entry.id   4622118327892133d11d0b1c1d590d38
#
_cell.length_a   1.000
_cell.length_b   1.000
_cell.length_c   1.000
_cell.angle_alpha   90.00
_cell.angle_beta   90.00
_cell.angle_gamma   90.00
#
_symmetry.space_group_name_H-M   'P 1'
#
loop_
_entity.id
_entity.type
_entity.pdbx_description
1 polymer ?
#
loop_
_entity_poly.entity_id
_entity_poly.type
_entity_poly.pdbx_seq_one_letter_code
_entity_poly.pdbx_strand_id
1 'polypeptide(L)'
;VNSGLRRALLAASLTGSAAQAAPEFILHNARIITVDANFSIAEAVAVEQGRILAVGRNENVLKTAGPDTVKVDMVGQTIMPGMADTHQSLVGKGRGFAISVDLSSVKSIADIQKLIRERAVRTPKGEWITGTRGWWEYQLSDGRLPTRADLDKAAPEHPVSIPGPHYFIANSLALKLADIERSTPNPPGGEIWKDPKTGELTGLLMDRAYRPMAALHPRATPAQQREGIEMLLARAASNGVTSIGETSGSPEEEALLRQIHDDGKLTLRVDYHFNVDLSKPMNDIERQLIALGPPGRRWGDGMFRADSLSETGLDGAEMTAHLRQDYPGRPGYRGLELLPAEQFRAFARLANLYGWR
;
A
#
# COMPACT_ATOMS: atom_id res chain seq x y z
N VAL A 1 -80.76 -23.47 13.61
CA VAL A 1 -79.86 -23.19 14.75
C VAL A 1 -78.44 -23.11 14.24
N ASN A 2 -77.89 -21.93 13.94
CA ASN A 2 -76.52 -21.67 14.11
C ASN A 2 -76.12 -20.22 13.74
N SER A 3 -75.83 -19.48 14.71
CA SER A 3 -75.28 -18.13 14.65
C SER A 3 -73.85 -18.18 14.34
N GLY A 4 -73.41 -17.69 13.19
CA GLY A 4 -71.99 -17.48 12.81
C GLY A 4 -71.57 -16.08 13.15
N LEU A 5 -70.67 -15.95 14.14
CA LEU A 5 -69.92 -14.71 14.47
C LEU A 5 -68.97 -14.38 13.38
N ARG A 6 -69.19 -13.31 12.63
CA ARG A 6 -68.18 -12.71 11.75
C ARG A 6 -67.27 -11.83 12.59
N ARG A 7 -66.05 -12.29 12.83
CA ARG A 7 -64.96 -11.44 13.36
C ARG A 7 -64.41 -10.62 12.21
N ALA A 8 -64.68 -9.32 12.23
CA ALA A 8 -63.94 -8.35 11.38
C ALA A 8 -62.57 -8.14 11.95
N LEU A 9 -61.56 -8.62 11.22
CA LEU A 9 -60.13 -8.24 11.45
C LEU A 9 -59.92 -6.83 10.87
N LEU A 10 -59.87 -5.80 11.72
CA LEU A 10 -59.30 -4.51 11.35
C LEU A 10 -57.78 -4.72 11.20
N ALA A 11 -57.29 -4.78 9.96
CA ALA A 11 -55.89 -4.61 9.65
C ALA A 11 -55.58 -3.11 9.77
N ALA A 12 -55.10 -2.69 10.94
CA ALA A 12 -54.45 -1.39 11.08
C ALA A 12 -53.13 -1.44 10.32
N SER A 13 -53.10 -0.92 9.11
CA SER A 13 -51.89 -0.61 8.37
C SER A 13 -51.15 0.53 9.09
N LEU A 14 -50.23 0.16 9.96
CA LEU A 14 -49.20 1.07 10.46
C LEU A 14 -48.25 1.41 9.29
N THR A 15 -48.65 2.37 8.48
CA THR A 15 -47.71 3.10 7.63
C THR A 15 -46.90 4.04 8.53
N GLY A 16 -45.97 3.47 9.28
CA GLY A 16 -44.93 4.26 9.90
C GLY A 16 -44.06 4.82 8.77
N SER A 17 -44.30 6.07 8.39
CA SER A 17 -43.28 6.86 7.72
C SER A 17 -42.06 6.83 8.63
N ALA A 18 -41.05 6.04 8.31
CA ALA A 18 -39.75 6.19 8.92
C ALA A 18 -39.35 7.65 8.63
N ALA A 19 -39.40 8.50 9.64
CA ALA A 19 -38.90 9.85 9.53
C ALA A 19 -37.46 9.70 9.09
N GLN A 20 -37.15 10.11 7.87
CA GLN A 20 -35.81 10.06 7.34
C GLN A 20 -34.96 10.97 8.25
N ALA A 21 -33.94 10.41 8.89
CA ALA A 21 -33.07 11.17 9.80
C ALA A 21 -32.52 12.40 9.06
N ALA A 22 -32.57 13.53 9.71
CA ALA A 22 -32.00 14.75 9.14
C ALA A 22 -30.46 14.58 9.04
N PRO A 23 -29.83 15.08 7.99
CA PRO A 23 -28.37 14.95 7.84
C PRO A 23 -27.61 15.69 8.95
N GLU A 24 -26.49 15.12 9.39
CA GLU A 24 -25.56 15.75 10.32
C GLU A 24 -25.01 17.04 9.73
N PHE A 25 -24.64 17.01 8.45
CA PHE A 25 -24.17 18.20 7.74
C PHE A 25 -24.53 18.19 6.26
N ILE A 26 -24.57 19.39 5.69
CA ILE A 26 -24.75 19.64 4.26
C ILE A 26 -23.63 20.55 3.78
N LEU A 27 -22.87 20.10 2.79
CA LEU A 27 -21.99 20.97 2.01
C LEU A 27 -22.80 21.50 0.84
N HIS A 28 -22.88 22.84 0.70
CA HIS A 28 -23.67 23.47 -0.35
C HIS A 28 -22.88 24.59 -1.04
N ASN A 29 -23.44 25.13 -2.11
CA ASN A 29 -22.75 26.13 -2.95
C ASN A 29 -21.39 25.64 -3.45
N ALA A 30 -21.33 24.37 -3.86
CA ALA A 30 -20.14 23.69 -4.33
C ALA A 30 -20.24 23.33 -5.82
N ARG A 31 -19.12 22.95 -6.42
CA ARG A 31 -19.09 22.22 -7.69
C ARG A 31 -18.74 20.77 -7.38
N ILE A 32 -19.74 19.91 -7.27
CA ILE A 32 -19.54 18.49 -6.89
C ILE A 32 -19.43 17.64 -8.15
N ILE A 33 -18.26 17.06 -8.38
CA ILE A 33 -18.02 16.06 -9.43
C ILE A 33 -18.44 14.72 -8.86
N THR A 34 -19.59 14.17 -9.30
CA THR A 34 -20.17 12.97 -8.67
C THR A 34 -19.44 11.67 -9.04
N VAL A 35 -18.74 11.66 -10.18
CA VAL A 35 -18.10 10.46 -10.75
C VAL A 35 -19.10 9.30 -10.95
N ASP A 36 -20.38 9.65 -11.14
CA ASP A 36 -21.40 8.69 -11.55
C ASP A 36 -21.25 8.31 -13.05
N ALA A 37 -22.07 7.41 -13.54
CA ALA A 37 -22.00 6.95 -14.94
C ALA A 37 -22.12 8.09 -15.97
N ASN A 38 -22.71 9.23 -15.60
CA ASN A 38 -22.90 10.40 -16.45
C ASN A 38 -21.92 11.54 -16.17
N PHE A 39 -21.02 11.38 -15.20
CA PHE A 39 -20.12 12.44 -14.70
C PHE A 39 -20.89 13.72 -14.37
N SER A 40 -22.04 13.58 -13.73
CA SER A 40 -22.92 14.72 -13.41
C SER A 40 -22.26 15.66 -12.42
N ILE A 41 -22.65 16.93 -12.52
CA ILE A 41 -22.21 17.98 -11.60
C ILE A 41 -23.39 18.36 -10.70
N ALA A 42 -23.17 18.27 -9.38
CA ALA A 42 -24.12 18.70 -8.37
C ALA A 42 -23.61 19.96 -7.65
N GLU A 43 -24.47 20.56 -6.81
CA GLU A 43 -24.19 21.80 -6.07
C GLU A 43 -24.11 21.56 -4.54
N ALA A 44 -24.76 20.49 -4.07
CA ALA A 44 -24.79 20.16 -2.64
C ALA A 44 -24.78 18.65 -2.40
N VAL A 45 -24.27 18.26 -1.23
CA VAL A 45 -24.30 16.90 -0.70
C VAL A 45 -24.67 16.93 0.79
N ALA A 46 -25.60 16.05 1.18
CA ALA A 46 -26.00 15.83 2.57
C ALA A 46 -25.40 14.51 3.08
N VAL A 47 -24.88 14.52 4.29
CA VAL A 47 -24.24 13.36 4.93
C VAL A 47 -24.88 13.09 6.27
N GLU A 48 -25.15 11.80 6.53
CA GLU A 48 -25.69 11.27 7.79
C GLU A 48 -24.94 9.98 8.14
N GLN A 49 -24.45 9.89 9.36
CA GLN A 49 -23.70 8.72 9.87
C GLN A 49 -22.61 8.22 8.91
N GLY A 50 -21.85 9.16 8.34
CA GLY A 50 -20.77 8.85 7.39
C GLY A 50 -21.24 8.35 6.03
N ARG A 51 -22.53 8.46 5.70
CA ARG A 51 -23.12 8.07 4.42
C ARG A 51 -23.72 9.26 3.68
N ILE A 52 -23.60 9.25 2.36
CA ILE A 52 -24.27 10.24 1.53
C ILE A 52 -25.76 9.97 1.54
N LEU A 53 -26.55 10.92 2.05
CA LEU A 53 -27.99 10.88 2.11
C LEU A 53 -28.64 11.44 0.85
N ALA A 54 -28.11 12.55 0.34
CA ALA A 54 -28.61 13.21 -0.87
C ALA A 54 -27.46 13.95 -1.60
N VAL A 55 -27.55 13.98 -2.93
CA VAL A 55 -26.69 14.77 -3.82
C VAL A 55 -27.58 15.43 -4.86
N GLY A 56 -27.34 16.72 -5.17
CA GLY A 56 -28.11 17.42 -6.20
C GLY A 56 -27.95 18.92 -6.16
N ARG A 57 -29.01 19.63 -6.58
CA ARG A 57 -29.05 21.11 -6.53
C ARG A 57 -29.21 21.60 -5.10
N ASN A 58 -28.64 22.76 -4.79
CA ASN A 58 -28.72 23.41 -3.49
C ASN A 58 -30.15 23.43 -2.94
N GLU A 59 -31.13 23.91 -3.74
CA GLU A 59 -32.50 24.06 -3.36
C GLU A 59 -33.19 22.75 -2.88
N ASN A 60 -32.76 21.61 -3.43
CA ASN A 60 -33.34 20.30 -3.09
C ASN A 60 -32.66 19.68 -1.87
N VAL A 61 -31.32 19.72 -1.85
CA VAL A 61 -30.56 19.10 -0.75
C VAL A 61 -30.72 19.88 0.56
N LEU A 62 -30.78 21.22 0.50
CA LEU A 62 -30.97 22.06 1.69
C LEU A 62 -32.35 21.83 2.36
N LYS A 63 -33.38 21.36 1.61
CA LYS A 63 -34.69 21.00 2.18
C LYS A 63 -34.65 19.76 3.10
N THR A 64 -33.60 18.95 3.03
CA THR A 64 -33.40 17.79 3.91
C THR A 64 -32.88 18.17 5.29
N ALA A 65 -32.45 19.43 5.47
CA ALA A 65 -31.88 19.90 6.72
C ALA A 65 -32.91 19.87 7.88
N GLY A 66 -32.47 19.36 9.01
CA GLY A 66 -33.16 19.48 10.30
C GLY A 66 -32.64 20.67 11.13
N PRO A 67 -33.18 20.84 12.35
CA PRO A 67 -32.75 21.94 13.25
C PRO A 67 -31.27 21.93 13.59
N ASP A 68 -30.69 20.74 13.74
CA ASP A 68 -29.30 20.53 14.17
C ASP A 68 -28.34 20.30 13.02
N THR A 69 -28.81 20.32 11.76
CA THR A 69 -27.97 20.11 10.57
C THR A 69 -26.99 21.27 10.39
N VAL A 70 -25.70 20.96 10.40
CA VAL A 70 -24.64 21.92 10.09
C VAL A 70 -24.61 22.19 8.58
N LYS A 71 -24.74 23.45 8.17
CA LYS A 71 -24.67 23.87 6.77
C LYS A 71 -23.35 24.57 6.53
N VAL A 72 -22.56 24.05 5.56
CA VAL A 72 -21.25 24.60 5.22
C VAL A 72 -21.32 25.15 3.78
N ASP A 73 -21.15 26.46 3.64
CA ASP A 73 -21.03 27.10 2.34
C ASP A 73 -19.62 26.85 1.78
N MET A 74 -19.53 26.15 0.67
CA MET A 74 -18.27 25.82 0.00
C MET A 74 -17.76 26.93 -0.93
N VAL A 75 -18.47 28.02 -1.05
CA VAL A 75 -18.05 29.22 -1.81
C VAL A 75 -17.57 28.87 -3.25
N GLY A 76 -18.27 27.95 -3.91
CA GLY A 76 -17.92 27.49 -5.27
C GLY A 76 -16.74 26.53 -5.37
N GLN A 77 -16.21 26.04 -4.24
CA GLN A 77 -15.12 25.07 -4.25
C GLN A 77 -15.54 23.74 -4.91
N THR A 78 -14.58 23.09 -5.53
CA THR A 78 -14.81 21.78 -6.13
C THR A 78 -14.68 20.66 -5.10
N ILE A 79 -15.68 19.78 -5.05
CA ILE A 79 -15.70 18.56 -4.25
C ILE A 79 -15.71 17.37 -5.20
N MET A 80 -14.97 16.33 -4.85
CA MET A 80 -14.98 15.04 -5.56
C MET A 80 -14.87 13.89 -4.55
N PRO A 81 -15.24 12.66 -4.92
CA PRO A 81 -14.96 11.48 -4.10
C PRO A 81 -13.47 11.36 -3.80
N GLY A 82 -13.13 10.90 -2.60
CA GLY A 82 -11.74 10.61 -2.27
C GLY A 82 -11.17 9.53 -3.17
N MET A 83 -9.87 9.61 -3.45
CA MET A 83 -9.19 8.63 -4.30
C MET A 83 -9.04 7.29 -3.57
N ALA A 84 -9.15 6.20 -4.33
CA ALA A 84 -8.83 4.85 -3.87
C ALA A 84 -7.53 4.39 -4.52
N ASP A 85 -6.52 4.07 -3.71
CA ASP A 85 -5.32 3.39 -4.15
C ASP A 85 -5.50 1.88 -3.91
N THR A 86 -5.76 1.15 -4.98
CA THR A 86 -6.13 -0.27 -4.89
C THR A 86 -4.94 -1.22 -4.81
N HIS A 87 -3.70 -0.71 -4.87
CA HIS A 87 -2.49 -1.52 -4.85
C HIS A 87 -1.40 -0.81 -4.04
N GLN A 88 -1.41 -0.99 -2.74
CA GLN A 88 -0.47 -0.34 -1.83
C GLN A 88 0.18 -1.34 -0.88
N SER A 89 1.42 -1.08 -0.50
CA SER A 89 2.14 -1.76 0.60
C SER A 89 2.51 -0.73 1.67
N LEU A 90 1.49 -0.01 2.17
CA LEU A 90 1.70 1.11 3.09
C LEU A 90 2.22 0.62 4.44
N VAL A 91 1.67 -0.49 4.95
CA VAL A 91 2.06 -1.06 6.24
C VAL A 91 3.50 -1.58 6.19
N GLY A 92 3.82 -2.39 5.18
CA GLY A 92 5.16 -2.91 4.99
C GLY A 92 6.22 -1.81 4.84
N LYS A 93 5.90 -0.74 4.10
CA LYS A 93 6.77 0.45 3.97
C LYS A 93 6.83 1.25 5.26
N GLY A 94 5.71 1.42 5.95
CA GLY A 94 5.58 2.20 7.17
C GLY A 94 6.42 1.65 8.32
N ARG A 95 6.53 0.33 8.44
CA ARG A 95 7.32 -0.32 9.50
C ARG A 95 8.78 0.14 9.61
N GLY A 96 9.38 0.59 8.53
CA GLY A 96 10.74 1.15 8.53
C GLY A 96 10.80 2.66 8.32
N PHE A 97 9.68 3.30 8.06
CA PHE A 97 9.64 4.69 7.59
C PHE A 97 10.19 5.68 8.62
N ALA A 98 9.81 5.54 9.89
CA ALA A 98 10.23 6.45 10.97
C ALA A 98 11.75 6.45 11.21
N ILE A 99 12.45 5.36 10.87
CA ILE A 99 13.90 5.24 11.07
C ILE A 99 14.71 5.47 9.79
N SER A 100 14.06 5.60 8.64
CA SER A 100 14.72 5.77 7.33
C SER A 100 14.81 7.23 6.92
N VAL A 101 15.67 7.52 5.94
CA VAL A 101 15.75 8.83 5.27
C VAL A 101 14.64 8.92 4.22
N ASP A 102 13.77 9.89 4.35
CA ASP A 102 12.69 10.10 3.37
C ASP A 102 13.26 10.65 2.04
N LEU A 103 13.17 9.83 0.99
CA LEU A 103 13.65 10.15 -0.35
C LEU A 103 12.53 10.51 -1.33
N SER A 104 11.28 10.62 -0.88
CA SER A 104 10.12 10.79 -1.78
C SER A 104 10.12 12.09 -2.59
N SER A 105 10.84 13.13 -2.14
CA SER A 105 10.87 14.44 -2.77
C SER A 105 12.14 14.76 -3.56
N VAL A 106 13.10 13.82 -3.64
CA VAL A 106 14.38 14.06 -4.31
C VAL A 106 14.20 14.27 -5.81
N LYS A 107 15.01 15.17 -6.37
CA LYS A 107 15.03 15.50 -7.81
C LYS A 107 16.38 15.27 -8.45
N SER A 108 17.40 14.94 -7.66
CA SER A 108 18.76 14.71 -8.11
C SER A 108 19.52 13.76 -7.18
N ILE A 109 20.61 13.20 -7.67
CA ILE A 109 21.57 12.44 -6.84
C ILE A 109 22.16 13.34 -5.75
N ALA A 110 22.35 14.62 -6.03
CA ALA A 110 22.82 15.59 -5.04
C ALA A 110 21.84 15.75 -3.86
N ASP A 111 20.53 15.70 -4.11
CA ASP A 111 19.52 15.74 -3.04
C ASP A 111 19.61 14.48 -2.16
N ILE A 112 19.74 13.32 -2.79
CA ILE A 112 19.95 12.04 -2.07
C ILE A 112 21.19 12.13 -1.18
N GLN A 113 22.32 12.57 -1.75
CA GLN A 113 23.56 12.74 -1.00
C GLN A 113 23.43 13.74 0.16
N LYS A 114 22.71 14.84 -0.05
CA LYS A 114 22.44 15.84 1.00
C LYS A 114 21.70 15.22 2.18
N LEU A 115 20.58 14.55 1.91
CA LEU A 115 19.74 13.93 2.95
C LEU A 115 20.50 12.83 3.71
N ILE A 116 21.30 12.03 3.01
CA ILE A 116 22.16 11.00 3.63
C ILE A 116 23.23 11.65 4.52
N ARG A 117 23.90 12.72 4.08
CA ARG A 117 24.86 13.44 4.92
C ARG A 117 24.23 14.03 6.18
N GLU A 118 23.04 14.62 6.05
CA GLU A 118 22.29 15.16 7.19
C GLU A 118 21.94 14.08 8.21
N ARG A 119 21.60 12.87 7.73
CA ARG A 119 21.37 11.71 8.60
C ARG A 119 22.67 11.23 9.23
N ALA A 120 23.78 11.17 8.50
CA ALA A 120 25.07 10.70 8.98
C ALA A 120 25.61 11.53 10.16
N VAL A 121 25.37 12.84 10.17
CA VAL A 121 25.74 13.71 11.31
C VAL A 121 25.08 13.28 12.62
N ARG A 122 23.89 12.67 12.55
CA ARG A 122 23.08 12.29 13.73
C ARG A 122 23.12 10.79 14.03
N THR A 123 23.79 10.01 13.18
CA THR A 123 23.88 8.55 13.31
C THR A 123 25.26 8.19 13.85
N PRO A 124 25.39 7.34 14.87
CA PRO A 124 26.70 6.87 15.32
C PRO A 124 27.47 6.18 14.19
N LYS A 125 28.80 6.41 14.12
CA LYS A 125 29.66 5.81 13.08
C LYS A 125 29.51 4.29 13.06
N GLY A 126 29.44 3.73 11.85
CA GLY A 126 29.25 2.30 11.62
C GLY A 126 27.80 1.82 11.69
N GLU A 127 26.86 2.64 12.15
CA GLU A 127 25.45 2.30 12.11
C GLU A 127 24.84 2.55 10.72
N TRP A 128 23.81 1.77 10.40
CA TRP A 128 23.14 1.80 9.11
C TRP A 128 22.36 3.09 8.86
N ILE A 129 22.43 3.57 7.62
CA ILE A 129 21.55 4.59 7.07
C ILE A 129 20.76 3.96 5.94
N THR A 130 19.45 3.85 6.14
CA THR A 130 18.53 3.32 5.12
C THR A 130 17.65 4.42 4.55
N GLY A 131 17.32 4.33 3.25
CA GLY A 131 16.37 5.24 2.62
C GLY A 131 14.96 4.68 2.57
N THR A 132 13.97 5.54 2.28
CA THR A 132 12.60 5.12 1.97
C THR A 132 12.45 4.84 0.48
N ARG A 133 11.42 4.05 0.13
CA ARG A 133 10.87 3.98 -1.23
C ARG A 133 10.09 5.26 -1.55
N GLY A 134 9.57 5.37 -2.76
CA GLY A 134 8.73 6.50 -3.20
C GLY A 134 9.48 7.52 -4.04
N TRP A 135 10.62 7.13 -4.58
CA TRP A 135 11.37 7.86 -5.60
C TRP A 135 11.66 6.94 -6.80
N TRP A 136 11.91 7.55 -7.96
CA TRP A 136 12.16 6.85 -9.22
C TRP A 136 13.33 7.49 -9.96
N GLU A 137 14.11 6.70 -10.69
CA GLU A 137 15.26 7.18 -11.45
C GLU A 137 14.91 8.24 -12.50
N TYR A 138 13.74 8.13 -13.15
CA TYR A 138 13.31 9.07 -14.18
C TYR A 138 12.94 10.46 -13.62
N GLN A 139 12.75 10.60 -12.31
CA GLN A 139 12.56 11.93 -11.70
C GLN A 139 13.88 12.64 -11.37
N LEU A 140 15.01 11.90 -11.43
CA LEU A 140 16.32 12.47 -11.16
C LEU A 140 16.86 13.21 -12.39
N SER A 141 17.22 14.48 -12.22
CA SER A 141 17.80 15.32 -13.27
C SER A 141 19.12 14.79 -13.84
N ASP A 142 19.77 13.87 -13.13
CA ASP A 142 21.01 13.22 -13.53
C ASP A 142 20.82 12.21 -14.67
N GLY A 143 19.59 11.77 -14.96
CA GLY A 143 19.27 10.79 -16.00
C GLY A 143 19.89 9.41 -15.76
N ARG A 144 20.26 9.09 -14.53
CA ARG A 144 20.85 7.82 -14.12
C ARG A 144 20.50 7.48 -12.67
N LEU A 145 20.66 6.22 -12.33
CA LEU A 145 20.63 5.78 -10.92
C LEU A 145 21.87 6.28 -10.15
N PRO A 146 21.76 6.51 -8.83
CA PRO A 146 22.91 6.62 -7.95
C PRO A 146 23.78 5.36 -8.02
N THR A 147 25.08 5.53 -7.78
CA THR A 147 26.04 4.43 -7.72
C THR A 147 26.57 4.25 -6.32
N ARG A 148 27.29 3.14 -6.10
CA ARG A 148 28.11 2.91 -4.89
C ARG A 148 28.94 4.13 -4.52
N ALA A 149 29.65 4.70 -5.50
CA ALA A 149 30.53 5.85 -5.29
C ALA A 149 29.78 7.13 -4.90
N ASP A 150 28.56 7.33 -5.41
CA ASP A 150 27.72 8.45 -5.02
C ASP A 150 27.34 8.36 -3.53
N LEU A 151 27.03 7.17 -3.04
CA LEU A 151 26.68 6.92 -1.63
C LEU A 151 27.91 6.94 -0.71
N ASP A 152 29.07 6.41 -1.17
CA ASP A 152 30.34 6.52 -0.45
C ASP A 152 30.73 7.99 -0.18
N LYS A 153 30.49 8.87 -1.15
CA LYS A 153 30.72 10.31 -1.05
C LYS A 153 29.83 10.99 0.00
N ALA A 154 28.61 10.45 0.20
CA ALA A 154 27.67 11.03 1.14
C ALA A 154 27.95 10.62 2.59
N ALA A 155 28.28 9.34 2.84
CA ALA A 155 28.51 8.81 4.18
C ALA A 155 29.51 7.64 4.16
N PRO A 156 30.83 7.94 4.05
CA PRO A 156 31.87 6.90 3.93
C PRO A 156 32.04 6.04 5.19
N GLU A 157 31.62 6.55 6.35
CA GLU A 157 31.78 5.85 7.64
C GLU A 157 30.51 5.08 8.07
N HIS A 158 29.47 5.03 7.21
CA HIS A 158 28.20 4.37 7.48
C HIS A 158 27.87 3.37 6.37
N PRO A 159 27.36 2.18 6.70
CA PRO A 159 26.72 1.36 5.69
C PRO A 159 25.43 2.06 5.23
N VAL A 160 25.32 2.32 3.92
CA VAL A 160 24.20 3.02 3.31
C VAL A 160 23.50 2.11 2.32
N SER A 161 22.18 2.01 2.40
CA SER A 161 21.37 1.38 1.37
C SER A 161 20.08 2.16 1.11
N ILE A 162 19.78 2.39 -0.16
CA ILE A 162 18.55 3.06 -0.59
C ILE A 162 17.75 2.15 -1.52
N PRO A 163 16.46 1.91 -1.23
CA PRO A 163 15.62 1.06 -2.05
C PRO A 163 15.04 1.80 -3.26
N GLY A 164 15.00 1.13 -4.40
CA GLY A 164 14.10 1.43 -5.52
C GLY A 164 12.95 0.42 -5.59
N PRO A 165 12.24 0.30 -6.73
CA PRO A 165 11.10 -0.62 -6.88
C PRO A 165 11.45 -2.07 -6.54
N HIS A 166 12.37 -2.67 -7.28
CA HIS A 166 12.81 -4.06 -7.11
C HIS A 166 14.33 -4.18 -6.91
N TYR A 167 14.96 -3.11 -6.45
CA TYR A 167 16.39 -3.08 -6.22
C TYR A 167 16.76 -2.31 -4.96
N PHE A 168 18.00 -2.47 -4.54
CA PHE A 168 18.68 -1.59 -3.61
C PHE A 168 19.96 -1.08 -4.22
N ILE A 169 20.35 0.14 -3.86
CA ILE A 169 21.66 0.69 -4.17
C ILE A 169 22.42 0.80 -2.85
N ALA A 170 23.58 0.17 -2.80
CA ALA A 170 24.40 0.05 -1.62
C ALA A 170 25.74 0.76 -1.80
N ASN A 171 26.26 1.34 -0.73
CA ASN A 171 27.63 1.85 -0.70
C ASN A 171 28.66 0.72 -0.43
N SER A 172 29.94 1.05 -0.48
CA SER A 172 31.01 0.08 -0.30
C SER A 172 30.98 -0.61 1.07
N LEU A 173 30.66 0.11 2.12
CA LEU A 173 30.62 -0.44 3.48
C LEU A 173 29.43 -1.39 3.65
N ALA A 174 28.26 -1.06 3.09
CA ALA A 174 27.08 -1.93 3.11
C ALA A 174 27.33 -3.25 2.36
N LEU A 175 27.94 -3.19 1.16
CA LEU A 175 28.30 -4.38 0.39
C LEU A 175 29.31 -5.25 1.16
N LYS A 176 30.33 -4.65 1.77
CA LYS A 176 31.33 -5.36 2.57
C LYS A 176 30.69 -6.10 3.76
N LEU A 177 29.79 -5.44 4.50
CA LEU A 177 29.10 -6.06 5.62
C LEU A 177 28.18 -7.22 5.20
N ALA A 178 27.68 -7.18 3.97
CA ALA A 178 26.84 -8.22 3.39
C ALA A 178 27.63 -9.35 2.71
N ASP A 179 28.97 -9.35 2.79
CA ASP A 179 29.87 -10.28 2.10
C ASP A 179 29.63 -10.32 0.58
N ILE A 180 29.26 -9.18 -0.01
CA ILE A 180 29.07 -9.03 -1.46
C ILE A 180 30.32 -8.41 -2.07
N GLU A 181 31.06 -9.25 -2.77
CA GLU A 181 32.33 -8.88 -3.42
C GLU A 181 32.23 -8.97 -4.95
N ARG A 182 33.29 -8.52 -5.64
CA ARG A 182 33.41 -8.62 -7.08
C ARG A 182 33.27 -10.06 -7.60
N SER A 183 33.77 -11.04 -6.84
CA SER A 183 33.71 -12.47 -7.13
C SER A 183 32.34 -13.10 -6.86
N THR A 184 31.48 -12.46 -6.07
CA THR A 184 30.18 -13.00 -5.68
C THR A 184 29.31 -13.28 -6.91
N PRO A 185 28.83 -14.52 -7.11
CA PRO A 185 27.97 -14.86 -8.23
C PRO A 185 26.55 -14.31 -8.01
N ASN A 186 25.81 -14.16 -9.09
CA ASN A 186 24.38 -13.84 -9.02
C ASN A 186 23.63 -14.96 -8.30
N PRO A 187 22.82 -14.64 -7.28
CA PRO A 187 21.98 -15.66 -6.64
C PRO A 187 20.80 -16.03 -7.55
N PRO A 188 20.19 -17.21 -7.36
CA PRO A 188 18.97 -17.56 -8.06
C PRO A 188 17.87 -16.51 -7.86
N GLY A 189 17.34 -15.94 -8.95
CA GLY A 189 16.31 -14.91 -8.91
C GLY A 189 16.81 -13.54 -8.45
N GLY A 190 18.09 -13.22 -8.67
CA GLY A 190 18.65 -11.90 -8.39
C GLY A 190 19.90 -11.60 -9.18
N GLU A 191 20.23 -10.32 -9.34
CA GLU A 191 21.40 -9.87 -10.09
C GLU A 191 22.23 -8.86 -9.28
N ILE A 192 23.53 -9.10 -9.21
CA ILE A 192 24.54 -8.17 -8.67
C ILE A 192 25.16 -7.45 -9.85
N TRP A 193 24.89 -6.15 -9.97
CA TRP A 193 25.36 -5.39 -11.13
C TRP A 193 26.81 -4.97 -11.01
N LYS A 194 27.56 -5.26 -12.06
CA LYS A 194 28.98 -4.93 -12.20
C LYS A 194 29.19 -4.06 -13.43
N ASP A 195 30.11 -3.12 -13.33
CA ASP A 195 30.52 -2.33 -14.47
C ASP A 195 31.06 -3.25 -15.57
N PRO A 196 30.55 -3.20 -16.81
CA PRO A 196 30.90 -4.14 -17.86
C PRO A 196 32.36 -4.01 -18.33
N LYS A 197 33.01 -2.87 -18.09
CA LYS A 197 34.39 -2.60 -18.50
C LYS A 197 35.41 -3.03 -17.44
N THR A 198 35.08 -2.75 -16.17
CA THR A 198 36.01 -2.97 -15.05
C THR A 198 35.67 -4.21 -14.22
N GLY A 199 34.44 -4.69 -14.28
CA GLY A 199 33.91 -5.75 -13.43
C GLY A 199 33.69 -5.33 -11.99
N GLU A 200 33.84 -4.05 -11.65
CA GLU A 200 33.62 -3.53 -10.31
C GLU A 200 32.13 -3.46 -9.97
N LEU A 201 31.79 -3.63 -8.68
CA LEU A 201 30.42 -3.51 -8.20
C LEU A 201 29.90 -2.08 -8.39
N THR A 202 28.75 -1.92 -9.03
CA THR A 202 28.08 -0.62 -9.19
C THR A 202 27.36 -0.17 -7.92
N GLY A 203 27.04 -1.12 -7.03
CA GLY A 203 26.20 -0.95 -5.85
C GLY A 203 24.74 -1.37 -6.06
N LEU A 204 24.33 -1.61 -7.31
CA LEU A 204 22.95 -2.00 -7.64
C LEU A 204 22.77 -3.51 -7.45
N LEU A 205 21.79 -3.85 -6.60
CA LEU A 205 21.41 -5.23 -6.25
C LEU A 205 19.93 -5.42 -6.61
N MET A 206 19.65 -6.27 -7.61
CA MET A 206 18.32 -6.52 -8.13
C MET A 206 17.67 -7.71 -7.43
N ASP A 207 16.37 -7.64 -7.22
CA ASP A 207 15.50 -8.72 -6.74
C ASP A 207 16.11 -9.45 -5.52
N ARG A 208 16.34 -10.75 -5.60
CA ARG A 208 16.88 -11.53 -4.46
C ARG A 208 18.33 -11.21 -4.10
N ALA A 209 19.07 -10.49 -4.95
CA ALA A 209 20.48 -10.16 -4.67
C ALA A 209 20.67 -9.23 -3.46
N TYR A 210 19.69 -8.42 -3.12
CA TYR A 210 19.78 -7.54 -1.96
C TYR A 210 19.46 -8.23 -0.61
N ARG A 211 18.94 -9.45 -0.61
CA ARG A 211 18.47 -10.12 0.63
C ARG A 211 19.53 -10.26 1.72
N PRO A 212 20.79 -10.66 1.43
CA PRO A 212 21.83 -10.74 2.46
C PRO A 212 22.07 -9.39 3.14
N MET A 213 22.08 -8.31 2.38
CA MET A 213 22.26 -6.96 2.89
C MET A 213 21.03 -6.49 3.69
N ALA A 214 19.82 -6.71 3.17
CA ALA A 214 18.59 -6.30 3.83
C ALA A 214 18.37 -7.01 5.19
N ALA A 215 18.91 -8.21 5.35
CA ALA A 215 18.88 -8.93 6.64
C ALA A 215 19.68 -8.24 7.75
N LEU A 216 20.63 -7.37 7.38
CA LEU A 216 21.47 -6.60 8.31
C LEU A 216 20.88 -5.23 8.67
N HIS A 217 19.78 -4.83 8.02
CA HIS A 217 19.18 -3.51 8.31
C HIS A 217 18.64 -3.46 9.74
N PRO A 218 18.70 -2.27 10.37
CA PRO A 218 18.11 -2.09 11.69
C PRO A 218 16.62 -2.37 11.65
N ARG A 219 16.13 -3.00 12.70
CA ARG A 219 14.69 -3.25 12.86
C ARG A 219 14.08 -2.14 13.71
N ALA A 220 13.03 -1.53 13.19
CA ALA A 220 12.26 -0.57 13.95
C ALA A 220 11.58 -1.25 15.15
N THR A 221 11.57 -0.57 16.29
CA THR A 221 10.78 -0.99 17.45
C THR A 221 9.28 -0.97 17.13
N PRO A 222 8.42 -1.69 17.87
CA PRO A 222 6.97 -1.65 17.63
C PRO A 222 6.39 -0.22 17.63
N ALA A 223 6.88 0.66 18.51
CA ALA A 223 6.46 2.06 18.53
C ALA A 223 6.87 2.81 17.26
N GLN A 224 8.10 2.63 16.78
CA GLN A 224 8.57 3.23 15.53
C GLN A 224 7.87 2.66 14.29
N GLN A 225 7.52 1.37 14.30
CA GLN A 225 6.73 0.77 13.22
C GLN A 225 5.35 1.43 13.14
N ARG A 226 4.68 1.57 14.28
CA ARG A 226 3.39 2.23 14.37
C ARG A 226 3.48 3.70 13.91
N GLU A 227 4.45 4.45 14.44
CA GLU A 227 4.69 5.85 14.06
C GLU A 227 4.86 6.00 12.54
N GLY A 228 5.69 5.17 11.92
CA GLY A 228 5.92 5.20 10.48
C GLY A 228 4.67 4.87 9.65
N ILE A 229 3.82 3.95 10.12
CA ILE A 229 2.53 3.65 9.48
C ILE A 229 1.59 4.87 9.61
N GLU A 230 1.44 5.45 10.80
CA GLU A 230 0.61 6.63 11.04
C GLU A 230 1.09 7.82 10.18
N MET A 231 2.39 8.03 10.00
CA MET A 231 2.96 9.05 9.10
C MET A 231 2.56 8.82 7.63
N LEU A 232 2.58 7.57 7.15
CA LEU A 232 2.19 7.26 5.77
C LEU A 232 0.68 7.36 5.55
N LEU A 233 -0.13 6.96 6.53
CA LEU A 233 -1.59 7.17 6.51
C LEU A 233 -1.92 8.67 6.39
N ALA A 234 -1.29 9.50 7.21
CA ALA A 234 -1.47 10.95 7.14
C ALA A 234 -1.02 11.54 5.79
N ARG A 235 0.10 11.07 5.25
CA ARG A 235 0.58 11.48 3.92
C ARG A 235 -0.40 11.08 2.81
N ALA A 236 -0.93 9.88 2.83
CA ALA A 236 -1.94 9.43 1.86
C ALA A 236 -3.19 10.31 1.94
N ALA A 237 -3.70 10.55 3.15
CA ALA A 237 -4.86 11.42 3.38
C ALA A 237 -4.62 12.85 2.89
N SER A 238 -3.43 13.43 3.11
CA SER A 238 -3.08 14.80 2.65
C SER A 238 -3.03 14.92 1.12
N ASN A 239 -2.93 13.80 0.40
CA ASN A 239 -3.00 13.75 -1.06
C ASN A 239 -4.39 13.34 -1.59
N GLY A 240 -5.41 13.32 -0.72
CA GLY A 240 -6.79 13.02 -1.10
C GLY A 240 -7.11 11.53 -1.25
N VAL A 241 -6.19 10.64 -0.85
CA VAL A 241 -6.48 9.20 -0.76
C VAL A 241 -7.33 8.94 0.47
N THR A 242 -8.44 8.24 0.32
CA THR A 242 -9.39 7.92 1.40
C THR A 242 -9.59 6.43 1.63
N SER A 243 -9.11 5.60 0.68
CA SER A 243 -9.12 4.15 0.81
C SER A 243 -7.91 3.53 0.13
N ILE A 244 -7.44 2.42 0.67
CA ILE A 244 -6.30 1.65 0.13
C ILE A 244 -6.63 0.16 0.11
N GLY A 245 -6.12 -0.54 -0.93
CA GLY A 245 -5.94 -1.96 -0.95
C GLY A 245 -4.52 -2.26 -0.47
N GLU A 246 -4.36 -2.77 0.73
CA GLU A 246 -3.07 -3.11 1.32
C GLU A 246 -2.66 -4.51 0.90
N THR A 247 -1.62 -4.62 0.09
CA THR A 247 -1.10 -5.88 -0.43
C THR A 247 0.08 -6.42 0.39
N SER A 248 0.38 -7.70 0.22
CA SER A 248 1.55 -8.37 0.84
C SER A 248 1.52 -8.42 2.37
N GLY A 249 0.33 -8.52 2.95
CA GLY A 249 0.13 -8.46 4.39
C GLY A 249 0.42 -9.75 5.15
N SER A 250 0.97 -9.61 6.36
CA SER A 250 1.15 -10.69 7.33
C SER A 250 0.14 -10.57 8.49
N PRO A 251 -0.12 -11.66 9.24
CA PRO A 251 -0.95 -11.59 10.44
C PRO A 251 -0.45 -10.59 11.49
N GLU A 252 0.86 -10.38 11.60
CA GLU A 252 1.47 -9.43 12.52
C GLU A 252 1.19 -7.98 12.10
N GLU A 253 1.21 -7.72 10.81
CA GLU A 253 0.88 -6.40 10.24
C GLU A 253 -0.61 -6.10 10.35
N GLU A 254 -1.46 -7.11 10.12
CA GLU A 254 -2.91 -7.00 10.37
C GLU A 254 -3.19 -6.61 11.82
N ALA A 255 -2.52 -7.29 12.78
CA ALA A 255 -2.69 -7.00 14.21
C ALA A 255 -2.28 -5.56 14.57
N LEU A 256 -1.22 -5.03 13.94
CA LEU A 256 -0.78 -3.66 14.15
C LEU A 256 -1.78 -2.64 13.58
N LEU A 257 -2.32 -2.88 12.39
CA LEU A 257 -3.39 -2.05 11.81
C LEU A 257 -4.65 -2.07 12.66
N ARG A 258 -5.00 -3.23 13.21
CA ARG A 258 -6.14 -3.38 14.13
C ARG A 258 -5.97 -2.51 15.37
N GLN A 259 -4.78 -2.49 15.97
CA GLN A 259 -4.49 -1.60 17.10
C GLN A 259 -4.65 -0.12 16.72
N ILE A 260 -4.16 0.28 15.53
CA ILE A 260 -4.30 1.66 15.04
C ILE A 260 -5.80 2.01 14.83
N HIS A 261 -6.58 1.05 14.31
CA HIS A 261 -8.02 1.19 14.15
C HIS A 261 -8.74 1.33 15.50
N ASP A 262 -8.49 0.42 16.45
CA ASP A 262 -9.14 0.40 17.77
C ASP A 262 -8.85 1.65 18.60
N ASP A 263 -7.68 2.26 18.36
CA ASP A 263 -7.31 3.56 18.94
C ASP A 263 -7.95 4.76 18.20
N GLY A 264 -8.77 4.53 17.18
CA GLY A 264 -9.41 5.56 16.37
C GLY A 264 -8.46 6.40 15.51
N LYS A 265 -7.27 5.86 15.20
CA LYS A 265 -6.22 6.55 14.45
C LYS A 265 -6.11 6.12 13.00
N LEU A 266 -6.93 5.19 12.55
CA LEU A 266 -6.99 4.79 11.13
C LEU A 266 -7.72 5.87 10.33
N THR A 267 -6.98 6.64 9.54
CA THR A 267 -7.48 7.80 8.78
C THR A 267 -8.00 7.44 7.38
N LEU A 268 -7.75 6.22 6.92
CA LEU A 268 -8.16 5.70 5.61
C LEU A 268 -8.96 4.42 5.78
N ARG A 269 -9.84 4.11 4.83
CA ARG A 269 -10.41 2.77 4.69
C ARG A 269 -9.32 1.84 4.18
N VAL A 270 -9.16 0.69 4.83
CA VAL A 270 -8.15 -0.31 4.47
C VAL A 270 -8.83 -1.64 4.13
N ASP A 271 -8.61 -2.11 2.91
CA ASP A 271 -8.89 -3.47 2.47
C ASP A 271 -7.58 -4.25 2.52
N TYR A 272 -7.43 -5.11 3.53
CA TYR A 272 -6.18 -5.79 3.84
C TYR A 272 -6.13 -7.19 3.21
N HIS A 273 -5.06 -7.45 2.45
CA HIS A 273 -4.87 -8.68 1.72
C HIS A 273 -3.71 -9.50 2.31
N PHE A 274 -3.97 -10.77 2.63
CA PHE A 274 -2.98 -11.66 3.19
C PHE A 274 -2.06 -12.27 2.15
N ASN A 275 -0.77 -12.26 2.44
CA ASN A 275 0.20 -12.97 1.62
C ASN A 275 0.21 -14.46 1.97
N VAL A 276 0.32 -15.30 0.94
CA VAL A 276 0.52 -16.75 1.04
C VAL A 276 1.84 -17.12 0.38
N ASP A 277 2.73 -17.79 1.11
CA ASP A 277 4.03 -18.22 0.56
C ASP A 277 3.85 -19.42 -0.38
N LEU A 278 3.72 -19.11 -1.67
CA LEU A 278 3.56 -20.11 -2.73
C LEU A 278 4.88 -20.83 -3.10
N SER A 279 6.01 -20.51 -2.50
CA SER A 279 7.24 -21.28 -2.68
C SER A 279 7.24 -22.61 -1.91
N LYS A 280 6.24 -22.81 -1.06
CA LYS A 280 6.07 -24.01 -0.24
C LYS A 280 5.33 -25.12 -0.97
N PRO A 281 5.45 -26.38 -0.52
CA PRO A 281 4.62 -27.49 -0.99
C PRO A 281 3.11 -27.20 -0.80
N MET A 282 2.26 -27.74 -1.68
CA MET A 282 0.82 -27.48 -1.66
C MET A 282 0.13 -27.75 -0.31
N ASN A 283 0.55 -28.81 0.42
CA ASN A 283 0.01 -29.09 1.76
C ASN A 283 0.35 -27.98 2.78
N ASP A 284 1.48 -27.29 2.61
CA ASP A 284 1.86 -26.16 3.46
C ASP A 284 1.09 -24.91 3.08
N ILE A 285 0.84 -24.71 1.78
CA ILE A 285 -0.01 -23.64 1.27
C ILE A 285 -1.43 -23.80 1.80
N GLU A 286 -1.98 -25.01 1.77
CA GLU A 286 -3.30 -25.30 2.33
C GLU A 286 -3.35 -25.03 3.83
N ARG A 287 -2.31 -25.40 4.59
CA ARG A 287 -2.22 -25.07 6.02
C ARG A 287 -2.21 -23.56 6.27
N GLN A 288 -1.54 -22.78 5.43
CA GLN A 288 -1.59 -21.31 5.52
C GLN A 288 -3.01 -20.79 5.32
N LEU A 289 -3.72 -21.24 4.27
CA LEU A 289 -5.10 -20.82 4.02
C LEU A 289 -6.04 -21.23 5.18
N ILE A 290 -5.88 -22.42 5.74
CA ILE A 290 -6.65 -22.88 6.91
C ILE A 290 -6.35 -22.00 8.13
N ALA A 291 -5.09 -21.67 8.37
CA ALA A 291 -4.67 -20.80 9.48
C ALA A 291 -5.21 -19.37 9.37
N LEU A 292 -5.36 -18.87 8.16
CA LEU A 292 -6.03 -17.59 7.92
C LEU A 292 -7.52 -17.64 8.23
N GLY A 293 -8.14 -18.83 8.27
CA GLY A 293 -9.57 -19.03 8.50
C GLY A 293 -10.43 -18.67 7.27
N PRO A 294 -11.74 -18.87 7.33
CA PRO A 294 -12.63 -18.61 6.19
C PRO A 294 -12.76 -17.12 5.96
N PRO A 295 -12.71 -16.65 4.66
CA PRO A 295 -13.03 -15.26 4.31
C PRO A 295 -14.46 -14.92 4.74
N GLY A 296 -14.70 -13.63 4.99
CA GLY A 296 -16.01 -13.12 5.44
C GLY A 296 -16.37 -13.40 6.92
N ARG A 297 -15.59 -14.22 7.63
CA ARG A 297 -15.65 -14.34 9.11
C ARG A 297 -14.52 -13.59 9.81
N ARG A 298 -13.57 -13.06 9.03
CA ARG A 298 -12.52 -12.24 9.60
C ARG A 298 -13.09 -10.88 9.99
N TRP A 299 -12.43 -10.30 10.96
CA TRP A 299 -12.80 -9.00 11.51
C TRP A 299 -12.84 -7.93 10.42
N GLY A 300 -13.81 -7.04 10.50
CA GLY A 300 -13.91 -5.91 9.61
C GLY A 300 -15.18 -5.09 9.81
N ASP A 301 -15.06 -3.82 9.46
CA ASP A 301 -16.14 -2.84 9.43
C ASP A 301 -16.04 -1.94 8.18
N GLY A 302 -16.60 -0.75 8.23
CA GLY A 302 -16.52 0.22 7.14
C GLY A 302 -15.13 0.87 6.98
N MET A 303 -14.24 0.76 7.98
CA MET A 303 -12.92 1.39 7.97
C MET A 303 -11.79 0.37 7.75
N PHE A 304 -11.91 -0.84 8.28
CA PHE A 304 -10.89 -1.88 8.12
C PHE A 304 -11.53 -3.21 7.77
N ARG A 305 -10.99 -3.89 6.76
CA ARG A 305 -11.46 -5.19 6.32
C ARG A 305 -10.26 -6.07 5.95
N ALA A 306 -10.30 -7.35 6.31
CA ALA A 306 -9.21 -8.30 6.09
C ALA A 306 -9.78 -9.64 5.62
N ASP A 307 -10.21 -9.73 4.36
CA ASP A 307 -10.89 -10.89 3.80
C ASP A 307 -10.41 -11.34 2.42
N SER A 308 -9.28 -10.81 1.95
CA SER A 308 -8.73 -11.07 0.62
C SER A 308 -7.31 -11.64 0.69
N LEU A 309 -6.90 -12.35 -0.37
CA LEU A 309 -5.51 -12.75 -0.56
C LEU A 309 -4.77 -11.69 -1.38
N SER A 310 -3.48 -11.57 -1.10
CA SER A 310 -2.60 -10.63 -1.76
C SER A 310 -2.19 -11.09 -3.16
N GLU A 311 -1.57 -10.18 -3.87
CA GLU A 311 -0.89 -10.45 -5.12
C GLU A 311 0.15 -11.57 -5.01
N THR A 312 0.35 -12.29 -6.09
CA THR A 312 1.35 -13.34 -6.21
C THR A 312 2.25 -13.09 -7.40
N GLY A 313 3.55 -12.98 -7.15
CA GLY A 313 4.54 -12.88 -8.22
C GLY A 313 4.66 -14.20 -8.99
N LEU A 314 4.24 -14.19 -10.25
CA LEU A 314 4.37 -15.32 -11.18
C LEU A 314 5.72 -15.28 -11.90
N ASP A 315 6.22 -14.08 -12.14
CA ASP A 315 7.47 -13.79 -12.85
C ASP A 315 8.22 -12.63 -12.22
N GLY A 316 9.28 -12.15 -12.86
CA GLY A 316 10.03 -11.00 -12.40
C GLY A 316 9.26 -9.68 -12.51
N ALA A 317 9.95 -8.60 -12.15
CA ALA A 317 9.41 -7.24 -12.21
C ALA A 317 9.84 -6.51 -13.50
N GLU A 318 9.80 -5.18 -13.49
CA GLU A 318 9.98 -4.33 -14.69
C GLU A 318 11.24 -4.64 -15.51
N MET A 319 12.33 -5.07 -14.85
CA MET A 319 13.60 -5.38 -15.52
C MET A 319 13.87 -6.89 -15.66
N THR A 320 12.98 -7.73 -15.13
CA THR A 320 13.15 -9.18 -15.04
C THR A 320 11.87 -9.96 -15.35
N ALA A 321 10.81 -9.30 -15.81
CA ALA A 321 9.55 -9.92 -16.21
C ALA A 321 9.77 -11.02 -17.27
N HIS A 322 9.06 -12.14 -17.16
CA HIS A 322 9.24 -13.27 -18.07
C HIS A 322 8.58 -13.02 -19.43
N LEU A 323 9.40 -12.69 -20.41
CA LEU A 323 8.95 -12.35 -21.76
C LEU A 323 8.96 -13.56 -22.70
N ARG A 324 8.14 -13.51 -23.74
CA ARG A 324 8.14 -14.52 -24.83
C ARG A 324 9.37 -14.42 -25.73
N GLN A 325 10.06 -13.29 -25.72
CA GLN A 325 11.25 -13.00 -26.53
C GLN A 325 12.39 -12.53 -25.62
N ASP A 326 13.61 -12.58 -26.14
CA ASP A 326 14.79 -12.14 -25.42
C ASP A 326 14.72 -10.63 -25.12
N TYR A 327 15.25 -10.24 -23.99
CA TYR A 327 15.41 -8.82 -23.65
C TYR A 327 16.34 -8.12 -24.65
N PRO A 328 16.06 -6.86 -25.01
CA PRO A 328 16.95 -6.07 -25.86
C PRO A 328 18.38 -6.05 -25.33
N GLY A 329 19.35 -6.43 -26.18
CA GLY A 329 20.75 -6.47 -25.81
C GLY A 329 21.16 -7.63 -24.90
N ARG A 330 20.28 -8.59 -24.60
CA ARG A 330 20.55 -9.76 -23.72
C ARG A 330 20.10 -11.07 -24.40
N PRO A 331 20.79 -11.55 -25.45
CA PRO A 331 20.46 -12.79 -26.15
C PRO A 331 20.35 -13.99 -25.20
N GLY A 332 19.27 -14.76 -25.31
CA GLY A 332 18.98 -15.91 -24.46
C GLY A 332 18.39 -15.60 -23.09
N TYR A 333 18.27 -14.33 -22.72
CA TYR A 333 17.64 -13.93 -21.46
C TYR A 333 16.20 -13.46 -21.69
N ARG A 334 15.26 -14.11 -21.06
CA ARG A 334 13.80 -13.83 -21.17
C ARG A 334 13.15 -13.39 -19.87
N GLY A 335 13.94 -13.12 -18.83
CA GLY A 335 13.44 -12.79 -17.50
C GLY A 335 13.38 -14.00 -16.57
N LEU A 336 12.64 -13.86 -15.47
CA LEU A 336 12.56 -14.84 -14.39
C LEU A 336 11.16 -15.45 -14.31
N GLU A 337 11.06 -16.77 -14.29
CA GLU A 337 9.87 -17.49 -13.85
C GLU A 337 10.01 -17.73 -12.33
N LEU A 338 9.17 -17.08 -11.53
CA LEU A 338 9.22 -17.18 -10.07
C LEU A 338 8.31 -18.29 -9.53
N LEU A 339 7.21 -18.58 -10.23
CA LEU A 339 6.23 -19.58 -9.86
C LEU A 339 5.78 -20.38 -11.09
N PRO A 340 5.96 -21.72 -11.08
CA PRO A 340 5.46 -22.58 -12.16
C PRO A 340 3.95 -22.45 -12.35
N ALA A 341 3.50 -22.37 -13.62
CA ALA A 341 2.09 -22.18 -13.96
C ALA A 341 1.16 -23.26 -13.35
N GLU A 342 1.63 -24.51 -13.24
CA GLU A 342 0.85 -25.59 -12.62
C GLU A 342 0.64 -25.36 -11.13
N GLN A 343 1.67 -24.90 -10.40
CA GLN A 343 1.58 -24.59 -8.99
C GLN A 343 0.61 -23.44 -8.75
N PHE A 344 0.66 -22.39 -9.57
CA PHE A 344 -0.31 -21.31 -9.51
C PHE A 344 -1.74 -21.78 -9.75
N ARG A 345 -1.98 -22.60 -10.78
CA ARG A 345 -3.33 -23.15 -11.03
C ARG A 345 -3.84 -23.99 -9.88
N ALA A 346 -2.96 -24.80 -9.26
CA ALA A 346 -3.33 -25.62 -8.10
C ALA A 346 -3.70 -24.71 -6.91
N PHE A 347 -2.91 -23.68 -6.64
CA PHE A 347 -3.21 -22.68 -5.61
C PHE A 347 -4.54 -21.95 -5.87
N ALA A 348 -4.77 -21.46 -7.10
CA ALA A 348 -6.00 -20.75 -7.44
C ALA A 348 -7.25 -21.61 -7.22
N ARG A 349 -7.19 -22.92 -7.57
CA ARG A 349 -8.28 -23.86 -7.28
C ARG A 349 -8.50 -24.05 -5.78
N LEU A 350 -7.43 -24.15 -5.02
CA LEU A 350 -7.46 -24.33 -3.57
C LEU A 350 -8.03 -23.08 -2.89
N ALA A 351 -7.54 -21.89 -3.26
CA ALA A 351 -8.04 -20.62 -2.75
C ALA A 351 -9.55 -20.46 -3.01
N ASN A 352 -9.99 -20.76 -4.25
CA ASN A 352 -11.41 -20.74 -4.61
C ASN A 352 -12.24 -21.76 -3.82
N LEU A 353 -11.70 -22.98 -3.55
CA LEU A 353 -12.37 -23.99 -2.74
C LEU A 353 -12.64 -23.49 -1.30
N TYR A 354 -11.71 -22.73 -0.73
CA TYR A 354 -11.83 -22.10 0.58
C TYR A 354 -12.61 -20.76 0.55
N GLY A 355 -13.06 -20.31 -0.61
CA GLY A 355 -13.84 -19.08 -0.79
C GLY A 355 -13.03 -17.80 -0.75
N TRP A 356 -11.69 -17.87 -0.87
CA TRP A 356 -10.82 -16.71 -0.94
C TRP A 356 -10.90 -16.00 -2.31
N ARG A 357 -10.70 -14.69 -2.28
CA ARG A 357 -10.65 -13.79 -3.44
C ARG A 357 -9.24 -13.30 -3.66
#